data_89ff5eb66dd9f09b19ee03edf772d890
#
_entry.id   89ff5eb66dd9f09b19ee03edf772d890
#
_cell.length_a   1.000
_cell.length_b   1.000
_cell.length_c   1.000
_cell.angle_alpha   90.00
_cell.angle_beta   90.00
_cell.angle_gamma   90.00
#
_symmetry.space_group_name_H-M   'P 1'
#
loop_
_entity.id
_entity.type
_entity.pdbx_description
1 polymer ?
#
loop_
_entity_poly.entity_id
_entity_poly.type
_entity_poly.pdbx_seq_one_letter_code
_entity_poly.pdbx_strand_id
1 'polypeptide(L)'
;MNESRRNMLKNLMGGAAAISATPLLTSFTGSDDKISTELKGNINHSACRWCYNEIPLEEFCAAAKKIGLKGIDLVGPKDWPTLKKYDLYSSMCNGAEINLVDGFNDKQFHDQLVKNYTEYIPEMKKAGYKQVICFSGNRRGKDDETGLKNCVEGLKRILPIAEKHDVMVVMELLNSKVDHKDYQCDKSAWGVELVKSTGSANFALLYDIYHMQIDEGDVIRTIKENHKYFVHYHTGGVPGRNEIDESQELYYPAIMKAIVDTGFKGFVAQEFIPSKKEKDHQLDALTQGVRICDV
;
A
#
# COMPACT_ATOMS: atom_id res chain seq x y z
N MET A 1 -54.65 -18.03 -11.09
CA MET A 1 -53.72 -17.59 -10.01
C MET A 1 -53.07 -16.26 -10.44
N ASN A 2 -53.55 -15.15 -9.92
CA ASN A 2 -52.90 -13.81 -9.94
C ASN A 2 -53.90 -12.68 -9.65
N GLU A 3 -54.66 -12.79 -8.59
CA GLU A 3 -55.47 -11.64 -8.08
C GLU A 3 -54.94 -11.06 -6.77
N SER A 4 -53.97 -11.71 -6.10
CA SER A 4 -53.52 -11.32 -4.76
C SER A 4 -52.59 -10.11 -4.73
N ARG A 5 -51.84 -9.81 -5.80
CA ARG A 5 -50.86 -8.69 -5.83
C ARG A 5 -51.49 -7.33 -6.21
N ARG A 6 -52.66 -7.33 -6.83
CA ARG A 6 -53.32 -6.10 -7.28
C ARG A 6 -54.18 -5.43 -6.21
N ASN A 7 -54.59 -6.19 -5.21
CA ASN A 7 -55.41 -5.70 -4.11
C ASN A 7 -54.62 -5.14 -2.93
N MET A 8 -53.32 -5.42 -2.84
CA MET A 8 -52.43 -4.87 -1.78
C MET A 8 -52.06 -3.41 -2.02
N LEU A 9 -52.13 -2.94 -3.25
CA LEU A 9 -51.77 -1.56 -3.63
C LEU A 9 -52.94 -0.57 -3.55
N LYS A 10 -54.18 -1.03 -3.38
CA LYS A 10 -55.34 -0.14 -3.31
C LYS A 10 -55.73 0.30 -1.90
N ASN A 11 -55.17 -0.30 -0.84
CA ASN A 11 -55.50 0.04 0.55
C ASN A 11 -54.53 1.03 1.22
N LEU A 12 -53.62 1.67 0.45
CA LEU A 12 -52.68 2.68 0.94
C LEU A 12 -53.01 4.12 0.55
N MET A 13 -54.18 4.37 -0.06
CA MET A 13 -54.67 5.70 -0.37
C MET A 13 -56.00 6.00 0.29
N GLY A 14 -55.98 6.33 1.56
CA GLY A 14 -57.19 6.77 2.26
C GLY A 14 -56.94 7.07 3.72
N GLY A 15 -56.41 8.23 4.03
CA GLY A 15 -56.24 8.68 5.40
C GLY A 15 -55.48 10.01 5.48
N ALA A 16 -56.08 11.09 4.96
CA ALA A 16 -55.56 12.44 5.21
C ALA A 16 -56.01 12.87 6.62
N ALA A 17 -55.13 12.73 7.60
CA ALA A 17 -55.28 13.39 8.90
C ALA A 17 -54.34 14.60 8.87
N ALA A 18 -54.94 15.82 8.93
CA ALA A 18 -54.24 17.07 9.07
C ALA A 18 -53.52 17.13 10.43
N ILE A 19 -52.22 16.97 10.44
CA ILE A 19 -51.38 17.26 11.60
C ILE A 19 -50.75 18.64 11.35
N SER A 20 -51.15 19.62 12.16
CA SER A 20 -50.56 20.95 12.24
C SER A 20 -49.11 20.82 12.66
N ALA A 21 -48.17 21.02 11.72
CA ALA A 21 -46.75 21.08 11.99
C ALA A 21 -46.39 22.45 12.54
N THR A 22 -46.18 22.54 13.83
CA THR A 22 -45.43 23.65 14.43
C THR A 22 -43.95 23.43 14.10
N PRO A 23 -43.23 24.39 13.50
CA PRO A 23 -41.82 24.20 13.25
C PRO A 23 -41.06 24.33 14.59
N LEU A 24 -40.61 23.21 15.14
CA LEU A 24 -39.53 23.23 16.12
C LEU A 24 -38.27 23.57 15.37
N LEU A 25 -37.90 24.85 15.38
CA LEU A 25 -36.54 25.28 15.10
C LEU A 25 -35.65 24.78 16.24
N THR A 26 -35.20 23.54 16.16
CA THR A 26 -34.01 23.14 16.89
C THR A 26 -32.83 23.79 16.18
N SER A 27 -32.32 24.85 16.76
CA SER A 27 -31.00 25.38 16.46
C SER A 27 -30.00 24.24 16.71
N PHE A 28 -29.59 23.55 15.65
CA PHE A 28 -28.34 22.82 15.67
C PHE A 28 -27.24 23.88 15.83
N THR A 29 -26.88 24.19 17.05
CA THR A 29 -25.58 24.75 17.35
C THR A 29 -24.60 23.64 16.99
N GLY A 30 -24.05 23.72 15.77
CA GLY A 30 -22.92 22.89 15.39
C GLY A 30 -21.86 23.11 16.45
N SER A 31 -21.62 22.11 17.28
CA SER A 31 -20.35 22.02 17.96
C SER A 31 -19.29 22.05 16.84
N ASP A 32 -18.50 23.10 16.79
CA ASP A 32 -17.20 23.08 16.14
C ASP A 32 -16.36 22.03 16.90
N ASP A 33 -16.63 20.76 16.65
CA ASP A 33 -15.68 19.71 16.89
C ASP A 33 -14.49 20.05 16.00
N LYS A 34 -13.52 20.74 16.59
CA LYS A 34 -12.19 20.89 16.00
C LYS A 34 -11.72 19.48 15.72
N ILE A 35 -11.88 19.02 14.48
CA ILE A 35 -11.32 17.76 14.00
C ILE A 35 -9.86 17.83 14.41
N SER A 36 -9.46 16.95 15.32
CA SER A 36 -8.07 16.87 15.77
C SER A 36 -7.18 16.80 14.54
N THR A 37 -6.24 17.72 14.43
CA THR A 37 -5.26 17.72 13.35
C THR A 37 -4.20 16.65 13.54
N GLU A 38 -4.12 16.07 14.73
CA GLU A 38 -3.17 15.02 15.09
C GLU A 38 -3.68 13.65 14.65
N LEU A 39 -2.79 12.85 14.06
CA LEU A 39 -3.05 11.46 13.72
C LEU A 39 -3.12 10.60 15.00
N LYS A 40 -3.94 9.52 14.98
CA LYS A 40 -4.15 8.62 16.13
C LYS A 40 -2.89 7.84 16.53
N GLY A 41 -1.93 7.69 15.60
CA GLY A 41 -0.63 7.05 15.87
C GLY A 41 -0.66 5.51 15.87
N ASN A 42 -1.77 4.89 15.51
CA ASN A 42 -1.86 3.43 15.39
C ASN A 42 -1.16 2.90 14.13
N ILE A 43 -1.01 3.75 13.09
CA ILE A 43 -0.37 3.45 11.83
C ILE A 43 0.83 4.39 11.62
N ASN A 44 1.96 3.86 11.16
CA ASN A 44 3.06 4.67 10.66
C ASN A 44 2.78 4.98 9.18
N HIS A 45 2.30 6.19 8.92
CA HIS A 45 2.01 6.62 7.55
C HIS A 45 3.27 7.04 6.80
N SER A 46 3.35 6.69 5.54
CA SER A 46 4.32 7.17 4.55
C SER A 46 3.65 7.44 3.20
N ALA A 47 4.41 7.89 2.22
CA ALA A 47 3.93 8.09 0.85
C ALA A 47 5.03 7.78 -0.15
N CYS A 48 4.67 7.14 -1.28
CA CYS A 48 5.60 6.79 -2.35
C CYS A 48 6.05 8.03 -3.09
N ARG A 49 7.36 8.25 -3.14
CA ARG A 49 7.97 9.44 -3.75
C ARG A 49 7.58 9.61 -5.22
N TRP A 50 7.54 8.53 -5.97
CA TRP A 50 7.29 8.58 -7.40
C TRP A 50 5.90 9.14 -7.79
N CYS A 51 4.89 8.99 -6.91
CA CYS A 51 3.55 9.55 -7.12
C CYS A 51 3.52 11.09 -7.09
N TYR A 52 4.55 11.72 -6.51
CA TYR A 52 4.66 13.16 -6.26
C TYR A 52 5.94 13.76 -6.86
N ASN A 53 6.48 13.17 -7.93
CA ASN A 53 7.76 13.59 -8.52
C ASN A 53 7.78 15.03 -9.05
N GLU A 54 6.63 15.59 -9.38
CA GLU A 54 6.52 16.99 -9.84
C GLU A 54 6.72 18.02 -8.69
N ILE A 55 6.58 17.59 -7.42
CA ILE A 55 6.86 18.45 -6.26
C ILE A 55 8.36 18.30 -5.90
N PRO A 56 9.14 19.38 -5.76
CA PRO A 56 10.51 19.29 -5.29
C PRO A 56 10.61 18.51 -3.97
N LEU A 57 11.63 17.65 -3.83
CA LEU A 57 11.72 16.71 -2.70
C LEU A 57 11.70 17.42 -1.34
N GLU A 58 12.39 18.57 -1.19
CA GLU A 58 12.39 19.33 0.06
C GLU A 58 10.99 19.87 0.41
N GLU A 59 10.25 20.37 -0.60
CA GLU A 59 8.88 20.85 -0.41
C GLU A 59 7.96 19.69 -0.04
N PHE A 60 8.12 18.54 -0.72
CA PHE A 60 7.34 17.33 -0.41
C PHE A 60 7.62 16.83 1.01
N CYS A 61 8.89 16.78 1.44
CA CYS A 61 9.25 16.38 2.80
C CYS A 61 8.67 17.34 3.86
N ALA A 62 8.71 18.66 3.61
CA ALA A 62 8.11 19.64 4.50
C ALA A 62 6.59 19.45 4.65
N ALA A 63 5.89 19.22 3.53
CA ALA A 63 4.47 18.94 3.51
C ALA A 63 4.14 17.60 4.20
N ALA A 64 4.87 16.53 3.88
CA ALA A 64 4.72 15.21 4.51
C ALA A 64 4.84 15.29 6.03
N LYS A 65 5.85 16.00 6.54
CA LYS A 65 6.01 16.22 7.97
C LYS A 65 4.83 16.98 8.59
N LYS A 66 4.33 18.01 7.92
CA LYS A 66 3.16 18.79 8.37
C LYS A 66 1.88 17.93 8.38
N ILE A 67 1.70 17.02 7.43
CA ILE A 67 0.58 16.08 7.38
C ILE A 67 0.67 15.06 8.53
N GLY A 68 1.88 14.78 9.04
CA GLY A 68 2.13 13.81 10.11
C GLY A 68 2.71 12.48 9.63
N LEU A 69 3.19 12.41 8.37
CA LEU A 69 3.88 11.23 7.88
C LEU A 69 5.18 11.02 8.65
N LYS A 70 5.55 9.75 8.84
CA LYS A 70 6.80 9.34 9.48
C LYS A 70 7.88 8.94 8.47
N GLY A 71 7.49 8.72 7.20
CA GLY A 71 8.44 8.30 6.17
C GLY A 71 8.05 8.72 4.76
N ILE A 72 9.03 8.58 3.86
CA ILE A 72 8.83 8.61 2.42
C ILE A 72 9.23 7.24 1.89
N ASP A 73 8.43 6.72 1.00
CA ASP A 73 8.57 5.39 0.43
C ASP A 73 9.25 5.42 -0.93
N LEU A 74 9.94 4.32 -1.28
CA LEU A 74 10.62 4.11 -2.54
C LEU A 74 11.63 5.23 -2.87
N VAL A 75 12.55 5.45 -1.94
CA VAL A 75 13.65 6.43 -2.07
C VAL A 75 15.01 5.78 -1.85
N GLY A 76 16.00 6.25 -2.61
CA GLY A 76 17.36 5.73 -2.60
C GLY A 76 18.39 6.66 -1.95
N PRO A 77 19.68 6.31 -2.01
CA PRO A 77 20.78 7.01 -1.32
C PRO A 77 20.87 8.50 -1.63
N LYS A 78 20.53 8.90 -2.84
CA LYS A 78 20.53 10.31 -3.26
C LYS A 78 19.59 11.17 -2.42
N ASP A 79 18.47 10.62 -2.02
CA ASP A 79 17.37 11.36 -1.36
C ASP A 79 17.43 11.26 0.17
N TRP A 80 18.13 10.27 0.73
CA TRP A 80 18.21 10.04 2.17
C TRP A 80 18.71 11.24 3.00
N PRO A 81 19.70 12.04 2.54
CA PRO A 81 20.09 13.24 3.28
C PRO A 81 18.96 14.24 3.45
N THR A 82 18.12 14.41 2.42
CA THR A 82 16.96 15.30 2.47
C THR A 82 15.92 14.78 3.47
N LEU A 83 15.60 13.48 3.44
CA LEU A 83 14.67 12.90 4.42
C LEU A 83 15.13 13.15 5.87
N LYS A 84 16.43 12.91 6.14
CA LYS A 84 17.02 13.13 7.48
C LYS A 84 16.90 14.58 7.94
N LYS A 85 17.05 15.55 7.05
CA LYS A 85 16.88 16.99 7.35
C LYS A 85 15.48 17.30 7.88
N TYR A 86 14.45 16.56 7.42
CA TYR A 86 13.05 16.72 7.83
C TYR A 86 12.60 15.70 8.89
N ASP A 87 13.52 14.92 9.47
CA ASP A 87 13.20 13.85 10.42
C ASP A 87 12.14 12.89 9.85
N LEU A 88 12.37 12.45 8.59
CA LEU A 88 11.58 11.45 7.89
C LEU A 88 12.43 10.20 7.65
N TYR A 89 11.78 9.03 7.69
CA TYR A 89 12.40 7.74 7.47
C TYR A 89 12.23 7.30 6.01
N SER A 90 13.19 6.57 5.43
CA SER A 90 12.96 5.82 4.20
C SER A 90 12.22 4.54 4.55
N SER A 91 10.89 4.53 4.40
CA SER A 91 10.04 3.43 4.83
C SER A 91 10.23 2.18 3.97
N MET A 92 10.54 2.35 2.70
CA MET A 92 11.04 1.34 1.77
C MET A 92 12.15 1.97 0.93
N CYS A 93 13.31 1.33 0.87
CA CYS A 93 14.39 1.76 0.00
C CYS A 93 14.28 1.09 -1.37
N ASN A 94 14.66 1.80 -2.43
CA ASN A 94 14.80 1.27 -3.78
C ASN A 94 16.16 1.64 -4.38
N GLY A 95 16.55 0.96 -5.46
CA GLY A 95 17.79 1.24 -6.20
C GLY A 95 18.76 0.05 -6.26
N ALA A 96 18.42 -1.10 -5.65
CA ALA A 96 19.14 -2.36 -5.82
C ALA A 96 18.55 -3.22 -6.93
N GLU A 97 17.25 -3.06 -7.22
CA GLU A 97 16.55 -3.74 -8.31
C GLU A 97 17.07 -3.29 -9.69
N ILE A 98 16.94 -4.13 -10.70
CA ILE A 98 17.19 -3.73 -12.09
C ILE A 98 15.99 -2.90 -12.59
N ASN A 99 14.81 -3.49 -12.53
CA ASN A 99 13.51 -2.88 -12.81
C ASN A 99 12.39 -3.89 -12.43
N LEU A 100 11.13 -3.52 -12.67
CA LEU A 100 9.96 -4.35 -12.39
C LEU A 100 9.87 -5.64 -13.20
N VAL A 101 10.37 -5.65 -14.45
CA VAL A 101 10.20 -6.77 -15.39
C VAL A 101 11.37 -7.74 -15.42
N ASP A 102 12.55 -7.31 -14.99
CA ASP A 102 13.79 -8.08 -14.95
C ASP A 102 14.14 -8.41 -13.50
N GLY A 103 13.51 -9.45 -12.97
CA GLY A 103 13.54 -9.80 -11.55
C GLY A 103 14.09 -11.19 -11.26
N PHE A 104 13.84 -11.64 -10.04
CA PHE A 104 14.41 -12.89 -9.51
C PHE A 104 13.85 -14.17 -10.14
N ASN A 105 12.74 -14.13 -10.87
CA ASN A 105 12.18 -15.29 -11.56
C ASN A 105 12.97 -15.72 -12.80
N ASP A 106 13.98 -14.95 -13.20
CA ASP A 106 14.80 -15.25 -14.36
C ASP A 106 16.29 -15.26 -14.01
N LYS A 107 16.91 -16.44 -14.15
CA LYS A 107 18.30 -16.69 -13.74
C LYS A 107 19.32 -15.82 -14.47
N GLN A 108 19.00 -15.33 -15.67
CA GLN A 108 19.90 -14.44 -16.41
C GLN A 108 20.18 -13.13 -15.68
N PHE A 109 19.29 -12.70 -14.79
CA PHE A 109 19.45 -11.47 -14.01
C PHE A 109 20.06 -11.67 -12.62
N HIS A 110 20.19 -12.93 -12.15
CA HIS A 110 20.64 -13.21 -10.79
C HIS A 110 22.00 -12.58 -10.46
N ASP A 111 22.99 -12.70 -11.36
CA ASP A 111 24.34 -12.16 -11.08
C ASP A 111 24.33 -10.64 -10.89
N GLN A 112 23.57 -9.93 -11.73
CA GLN A 112 23.43 -8.48 -11.60
C GLN A 112 22.66 -8.09 -10.32
N LEU A 113 21.55 -8.77 -10.04
CA LEU A 113 20.76 -8.56 -8.82
C LEU A 113 21.62 -8.84 -7.57
N VAL A 114 22.32 -9.96 -7.54
CA VAL A 114 23.20 -10.32 -6.41
C VAL A 114 24.28 -9.26 -6.19
N LYS A 115 24.91 -8.78 -7.24
CA LYS A 115 25.86 -7.68 -7.15
C LYS A 115 25.22 -6.44 -6.54
N ASN A 116 24.11 -5.99 -7.10
CA ASN A 116 23.43 -4.78 -6.67
C ASN A 116 23.02 -4.84 -5.18
N TYR A 117 22.33 -5.90 -4.76
CA TYR A 117 21.88 -6.02 -3.37
C TYR A 117 23.04 -6.21 -2.40
N THR A 118 24.13 -6.89 -2.83
CA THR A 118 25.31 -7.07 -1.98
C THR A 118 26.03 -5.73 -1.71
N GLU A 119 26.07 -4.84 -2.68
CA GLU A 119 26.62 -3.50 -2.52
C GLU A 119 25.67 -2.56 -1.74
N TYR A 120 24.39 -2.64 -2.01
CA TYR A 120 23.37 -1.72 -1.48
C TYR A 120 23.00 -1.95 -0.01
N ILE A 121 22.85 -3.22 0.42
CA ILE A 121 22.40 -3.56 1.76
C ILE A 121 23.31 -3.00 2.87
N PRO A 122 24.66 -3.10 2.78
CA PRO A 122 25.56 -2.46 3.76
C PRO A 122 25.43 -0.94 3.83
N GLU A 123 25.19 -0.29 2.68
CA GLU A 123 24.96 1.15 2.61
C GLU A 123 23.67 1.56 3.34
N MET A 124 22.58 0.82 3.11
CA MET A 124 21.34 1.01 3.84
C MET A 124 21.52 0.89 5.35
N LYS A 125 22.20 -0.18 5.81
CA LYS A 125 22.47 -0.39 7.23
C LYS A 125 23.24 0.77 7.83
N LYS A 126 24.27 1.26 7.14
CA LYS A 126 25.04 2.43 7.55
C LYS A 126 24.18 3.71 7.63
N ALA A 127 23.21 3.84 6.73
CA ALA A 127 22.29 4.96 6.71
C ALA A 127 21.17 4.84 7.78
N GLY A 128 20.96 3.65 8.36
CA GLY A 128 19.96 3.36 9.40
C GLY A 128 18.62 2.85 8.86
N TYR A 129 18.56 2.42 7.59
CA TYR A 129 17.35 1.90 6.97
C TYR A 129 17.29 0.37 7.00
N LYS A 130 16.06 -0.20 6.92
CA LYS A 130 15.85 -1.62 7.22
C LYS A 130 15.08 -2.38 6.15
N GLN A 131 14.42 -1.75 5.19
CA GLN A 131 13.63 -2.42 4.17
C GLN A 131 14.06 -2.00 2.77
N VAL A 132 14.28 -2.98 1.89
CA VAL A 132 14.58 -2.78 0.47
C VAL A 132 13.64 -3.59 -0.39
N ILE A 133 13.07 -2.92 -1.39
CA ILE A 133 12.16 -3.57 -2.34
C ILE A 133 12.89 -4.50 -3.29
N CYS A 134 12.21 -5.57 -3.71
CA CYS A 134 12.60 -6.40 -4.84
C CYS A 134 11.40 -6.85 -5.65
N PHE A 135 11.63 -7.31 -6.86
CA PHE A 135 10.59 -7.73 -7.79
C PHE A 135 10.84 -9.16 -8.30
N SER A 136 9.76 -9.90 -8.51
CA SER A 136 9.84 -11.22 -9.13
C SER A 136 10.25 -11.14 -10.59
N GLY A 137 9.81 -10.11 -11.29
CA GLY A 137 9.93 -9.99 -12.73
C GLY A 137 8.77 -10.63 -13.50
N ASN A 138 8.78 -10.45 -14.82
CA ASN A 138 7.76 -11.01 -15.70
C ASN A 138 7.97 -12.50 -15.98
N ARG A 139 6.88 -13.25 -16.15
CA ARG A 139 6.87 -14.71 -16.40
C ARG A 139 7.62 -15.09 -17.66
N ARG A 140 7.44 -14.35 -18.73
CA ARG A 140 8.04 -14.68 -20.05
C ARG A 140 7.82 -16.14 -20.43
N GLY A 141 6.59 -16.62 -20.20
CA GLY A 141 6.18 -17.99 -20.48
C GLY A 141 6.58 -19.03 -19.44
N LYS A 142 7.23 -18.65 -18.34
CA LYS A 142 7.51 -19.55 -17.19
C LYS A 142 6.21 -19.83 -16.43
N ASP A 143 6.04 -21.06 -15.98
CA ASP A 143 4.99 -21.43 -15.04
C ASP A 143 5.32 -20.97 -13.60
N ASP A 144 4.37 -21.13 -12.70
CA ASP A 144 4.48 -20.71 -11.31
C ASP A 144 5.56 -21.47 -10.53
N GLU A 145 5.71 -22.75 -10.81
CA GLU A 145 6.72 -23.60 -10.13
C GLU A 145 8.14 -23.20 -10.55
N THR A 146 8.35 -23.03 -11.85
CA THR A 146 9.64 -22.57 -12.41
C THR A 146 10.00 -21.19 -11.91
N GLY A 147 9.05 -20.24 -11.92
CA GLY A 147 9.24 -18.89 -11.42
C GLY A 147 9.60 -18.87 -9.93
N LEU A 148 8.87 -19.64 -9.12
CA LEU A 148 9.13 -19.79 -7.67
C LEU A 148 10.54 -20.34 -7.41
N LYS A 149 10.90 -21.43 -8.06
CA LYS A 149 12.21 -22.06 -7.92
C LYS A 149 13.35 -21.10 -8.26
N ASN A 150 13.22 -20.38 -9.35
CA ASN A 150 14.21 -19.40 -9.75
C ASN A 150 14.31 -18.24 -8.74
N CYS A 151 13.18 -17.69 -8.28
CA CYS A 151 13.18 -16.66 -7.24
C CYS A 151 13.89 -17.14 -5.97
N VAL A 152 13.57 -18.36 -5.49
CA VAL A 152 14.22 -18.95 -4.31
C VAL A 152 15.74 -19.05 -4.49
N GLU A 153 16.19 -19.52 -5.67
CA GLU A 153 17.62 -19.67 -5.98
C GLU A 153 18.34 -18.31 -5.96
N GLY A 154 17.78 -17.29 -6.63
CA GLY A 154 18.38 -15.96 -6.66
C GLY A 154 18.35 -15.26 -5.30
N LEU A 155 17.21 -15.30 -4.59
CA LEU A 155 17.06 -14.70 -3.27
C LEU A 155 18.03 -15.31 -2.24
N LYS A 156 18.20 -16.62 -2.22
CA LYS A 156 19.14 -17.31 -1.31
C LYS A 156 20.60 -16.85 -1.48
N ARG A 157 20.95 -16.22 -2.59
CA ARG A 157 22.30 -15.65 -2.80
C ARG A 157 22.48 -14.29 -2.11
N ILE A 158 21.39 -13.53 -1.85
CA ILE A 158 21.45 -12.21 -1.21
C ILE A 158 21.01 -12.25 0.26
N LEU A 159 20.19 -13.21 0.67
CA LEU A 159 19.65 -13.27 2.03
C LEU A 159 20.71 -13.38 3.12
N PRO A 160 21.82 -14.10 2.97
CA PRO A 160 22.87 -14.12 4.00
C PRO A 160 23.47 -12.73 4.30
N ILE A 161 23.56 -11.83 3.32
CA ILE A 161 24.02 -10.47 3.57
C ILE A 161 22.90 -9.62 4.20
N ALA A 162 21.65 -9.85 3.81
CA ALA A 162 20.50 -9.19 4.43
C ALA A 162 20.40 -9.54 5.93
N GLU A 163 20.54 -10.83 6.27
CA GLU A 163 20.56 -11.31 7.65
C GLU A 163 21.72 -10.73 8.46
N LYS A 164 22.93 -10.72 7.89
CA LYS A 164 24.13 -10.14 8.53
C LYS A 164 23.93 -8.67 8.89
N HIS A 165 23.21 -7.93 8.07
CA HIS A 165 22.99 -6.49 8.24
C HIS A 165 21.63 -6.13 8.88
N ASP A 166 20.81 -7.12 9.26
CA ASP A 166 19.47 -6.91 9.79
C ASP A 166 18.64 -5.99 8.85
N VAL A 167 18.64 -6.33 7.55
CA VAL A 167 17.87 -5.67 6.50
C VAL A 167 16.85 -6.66 5.94
N MET A 168 15.60 -6.23 5.81
CA MET A 168 14.52 -7.01 5.22
C MET A 168 14.51 -6.78 3.71
N VAL A 169 14.59 -7.83 2.93
CA VAL A 169 14.31 -7.81 1.48
C VAL A 169 12.81 -8.04 1.32
N VAL A 170 12.13 -7.18 0.60
CA VAL A 170 10.67 -7.16 0.53
C VAL A 170 10.22 -7.24 -0.91
N MET A 171 9.50 -8.33 -1.27
CA MET A 171 8.95 -8.50 -2.61
C MET A 171 7.53 -7.95 -2.67
N GLU A 172 7.26 -7.12 -3.69
CA GLU A 172 5.95 -6.54 -3.89
C GLU A 172 5.03 -7.45 -4.68
N LEU A 173 3.78 -7.53 -4.21
CA LEU A 173 2.66 -8.16 -4.90
C LEU A 173 2.02 -7.16 -5.86
N LEU A 174 2.05 -7.44 -7.17
CA LEU A 174 1.53 -6.56 -8.20
C LEU A 174 0.46 -7.27 -9.04
N ASN A 175 -0.56 -6.55 -9.49
CA ASN A 175 -1.58 -7.14 -10.35
C ASN A 175 -1.09 -7.38 -11.78
N SER A 176 -1.36 -8.57 -12.32
CA SER A 176 -1.09 -8.92 -13.70
C SER A 176 -2.29 -8.68 -14.63
N LYS A 177 -3.48 -8.41 -14.10
CA LYS A 177 -4.70 -8.20 -14.88
C LYS A 177 -4.73 -6.89 -15.65
N VAL A 178 -4.25 -5.80 -15.04
CA VAL A 178 -4.39 -4.44 -15.57
C VAL A 178 -3.04 -3.78 -15.77
N ASP A 179 -2.24 -3.60 -14.70
CA ASP A 179 -1.10 -2.68 -14.71
C ASP A 179 0.23 -3.33 -15.10
N HIS A 180 0.50 -4.54 -14.59
CA HIS A 180 1.80 -5.21 -14.76
C HIS A 180 1.63 -6.58 -15.44
N LYS A 181 1.10 -6.56 -16.67
CA LYS A 181 0.88 -7.79 -17.43
C LYS A 181 2.11 -8.68 -17.42
N ASP A 182 1.87 -9.98 -17.21
CA ASP A 182 2.90 -11.00 -17.14
C ASP A 182 3.78 -11.01 -15.86
N TYR A 183 3.51 -10.14 -14.86
CA TYR A 183 4.23 -10.18 -13.60
C TYR A 183 4.02 -11.51 -12.87
N GLN A 184 5.10 -12.05 -12.23
CA GLN A 184 5.06 -13.39 -11.64
C GLN A 184 4.41 -13.44 -10.26
N CYS A 185 4.77 -12.50 -9.36
CA CYS A 185 4.28 -12.44 -7.98
C CYS A 185 2.94 -11.68 -7.92
N ASP A 186 1.93 -12.21 -8.60
CA ASP A 186 0.62 -11.58 -8.75
C ASP A 186 -0.47 -12.19 -7.85
N LYS A 187 -0.10 -13.16 -6.99
CA LYS A 187 -0.99 -13.83 -6.04
C LYS A 187 -0.36 -13.92 -4.66
N SER A 188 -1.16 -13.60 -3.63
CA SER A 188 -0.73 -13.70 -2.23
C SER A 188 -0.27 -15.09 -1.86
N ALA A 189 -0.97 -16.13 -2.32
CA ALA A 189 -0.60 -17.52 -2.03
C ALA A 189 0.78 -17.88 -2.60
N TRP A 190 1.10 -17.43 -3.81
CA TRP A 190 2.40 -17.64 -4.45
C TRP A 190 3.52 -16.90 -3.70
N GLY A 191 3.27 -15.63 -3.34
CA GLY A 191 4.23 -14.85 -2.55
C GLY A 191 4.51 -15.46 -1.18
N VAL A 192 3.46 -15.93 -0.48
CA VAL A 192 3.58 -16.62 0.81
C VAL A 192 4.40 -17.90 0.68
N GLU A 193 4.18 -18.68 -0.38
CA GLU A 193 4.97 -19.88 -0.63
C GLU A 193 6.45 -19.55 -0.91
N LEU A 194 6.70 -18.45 -1.63
CA LEU A 194 8.06 -17.97 -1.86
C LEU A 194 8.75 -17.62 -0.54
N VAL A 195 8.08 -16.90 0.38
CA VAL A 195 8.65 -16.58 1.70
C VAL A 195 9.01 -17.86 2.46
N LYS A 196 8.09 -18.83 2.52
CA LYS A 196 8.34 -20.13 3.19
C LYS A 196 9.51 -20.86 2.56
N SER A 197 9.61 -20.88 1.23
CA SER A 197 10.64 -21.63 0.49
C SER A 197 12.03 -21.00 0.61
N THR A 198 12.15 -19.70 0.88
CA THR A 198 13.45 -19.08 1.18
C THR A 198 13.99 -19.52 2.54
N GLY A 199 13.11 -19.69 3.53
CA GLY A 199 13.46 -20.08 4.90
C GLY A 199 14.19 -18.99 5.69
N SER A 200 14.25 -17.75 5.19
CA SER A 200 14.92 -16.62 5.83
C SER A 200 13.94 -15.72 6.58
N ALA A 201 14.32 -15.29 7.77
CA ALA A 201 13.56 -14.29 8.52
C ALA A 201 13.71 -12.87 7.95
N ASN A 202 14.63 -12.66 7.01
CA ASN A 202 14.91 -11.37 6.38
C ASN A 202 14.34 -11.26 4.96
N PHE A 203 13.33 -12.08 4.64
CA PHE A 203 12.56 -11.98 3.42
C PHE A 203 11.07 -12.00 3.71
N ALA A 204 10.32 -11.04 3.16
CA ALA A 204 8.90 -10.89 3.37
C ALA A 204 8.22 -10.23 2.16
N LEU A 205 6.93 -9.93 2.27
CA LEU A 205 6.13 -9.33 1.22
C LEU A 205 5.68 -7.91 1.57
N LEU A 206 5.56 -7.10 0.55
CA LEU A 206 4.76 -5.90 0.51
C LEU A 206 3.40 -6.27 -0.07
N TYR A 207 2.33 -6.03 0.69
CA TYR A 207 0.97 -6.22 0.24
C TYR A 207 0.41 -4.90 -0.27
N ASP A 208 0.36 -4.73 -1.59
CA ASP A 208 -0.29 -3.59 -2.20
C ASP A 208 -1.80 -3.86 -2.30
N ILE A 209 -2.56 -3.10 -1.53
CA ILE A 209 -4.02 -3.25 -1.42
C ILE A 209 -4.70 -2.96 -2.76
N TYR A 210 -4.22 -1.95 -3.51
CA TYR A 210 -4.73 -1.63 -4.83
C TYR A 210 -4.56 -2.81 -5.79
N HIS A 211 -3.34 -3.34 -5.87
CA HIS A 211 -3.04 -4.45 -6.76
C HIS A 211 -3.79 -5.73 -6.39
N MET A 212 -3.84 -6.06 -5.12
CA MET A 212 -4.48 -7.30 -4.68
C MET A 212 -6.01 -7.23 -4.71
N GLN A 213 -6.62 -6.05 -4.58
CA GLN A 213 -8.05 -5.89 -4.85
C GLN A 213 -8.38 -6.26 -6.31
N ILE A 214 -7.57 -5.83 -7.26
CA ILE A 214 -7.77 -6.12 -8.69
C ILE A 214 -7.61 -7.60 -8.99
N ASP A 215 -6.58 -8.24 -8.43
CA ASP A 215 -6.24 -9.63 -8.78
C ASP A 215 -6.98 -10.68 -7.96
N GLU A 216 -7.23 -10.44 -6.69
CA GLU A 216 -7.79 -11.44 -5.77
C GLU A 216 -9.09 -10.99 -5.12
N GLY A 217 -9.22 -9.71 -4.73
CA GLY A 217 -10.29 -9.25 -3.86
C GLY A 217 -10.15 -9.78 -2.44
N ASP A 218 -11.24 -9.73 -1.64
CA ASP A 218 -11.30 -10.27 -0.26
C ASP A 218 -10.09 -9.86 0.63
N VAL A 219 -9.66 -8.60 0.46
CA VAL A 219 -8.44 -8.02 1.04
C VAL A 219 -8.33 -8.24 2.55
N ILE A 220 -9.42 -7.99 3.29
CA ILE A 220 -9.41 -8.10 4.77
C ILE A 220 -9.13 -9.52 5.23
N ARG A 221 -9.72 -10.54 4.60
CA ARG A 221 -9.46 -11.94 4.94
C ARG A 221 -8.02 -12.31 4.62
N THR A 222 -7.54 -11.96 3.42
CA THR A 222 -6.18 -12.22 2.99
C THR A 222 -5.15 -11.63 3.95
N ILE A 223 -5.37 -10.38 4.41
CA ILE A 223 -4.53 -9.73 5.42
C ILE A 223 -4.53 -10.52 6.73
N LYS A 224 -5.72 -10.84 7.27
CA LYS A 224 -5.83 -11.55 8.56
C LYS A 224 -5.17 -12.92 8.54
N GLU A 225 -5.29 -13.66 7.46
CA GLU A 225 -4.74 -15.01 7.33
C GLU A 225 -3.22 -15.02 7.10
N ASN A 226 -2.70 -13.99 6.42
CA ASN A 226 -1.31 -13.95 5.96
C ASN A 226 -0.47 -12.83 6.57
N HIS A 227 -0.98 -12.03 7.53
CA HIS A 227 -0.32 -10.86 8.11
C HIS A 227 1.14 -11.09 8.53
N LYS A 228 1.50 -12.29 9.00
CA LYS A 228 2.87 -12.62 9.42
C LYS A 228 3.90 -12.62 8.28
N TYR A 229 3.44 -12.60 7.02
CA TYR A 229 4.29 -12.52 5.84
C TYR A 229 4.33 -11.12 5.24
N PHE A 230 3.46 -10.20 5.70
CA PHE A 230 3.34 -8.84 5.20
C PHE A 230 4.01 -7.85 6.16
N VAL A 231 5.07 -7.20 5.70
CA VAL A 231 5.86 -6.25 6.52
C VAL A 231 5.70 -4.80 6.08
N HIS A 232 4.97 -4.59 4.99
CA HIS A 232 4.71 -3.29 4.41
C HIS A 232 3.40 -3.31 3.62
N TYR A 233 2.69 -2.19 3.56
CA TYR A 233 1.43 -2.05 2.81
C TYR A 233 1.47 -0.82 1.92
N HIS A 234 0.94 -0.97 0.69
CA HIS A 234 0.62 0.15 -0.19
C HIS A 234 -0.88 0.32 -0.35
N THR A 235 -1.32 1.53 -0.68
CA THR A 235 -2.73 1.91 -0.86
C THR A 235 -2.94 2.61 -2.19
N GLY A 236 -4.14 2.51 -2.75
CA GLY A 236 -4.57 3.24 -3.94
C GLY A 236 -6.05 3.05 -4.20
N GLY A 237 -6.69 4.03 -4.83
CA GLY A 237 -8.11 3.94 -5.18
C GLY A 237 -8.35 2.94 -6.33
N VAL A 238 -9.30 2.03 -6.16
CA VAL A 238 -9.72 1.08 -7.20
C VAL A 238 -11.12 1.48 -7.69
N PRO A 239 -11.34 1.61 -9.01
CA PRO A 239 -10.38 1.49 -10.10
C PRO A 239 -9.49 2.73 -10.28
N GLY A 240 -8.42 2.61 -11.06
CA GLY A 240 -7.68 3.74 -11.62
C GLY A 240 -6.46 4.20 -10.84
N ARG A 241 -6.20 3.66 -9.63
CA ARG A 241 -5.05 4.00 -8.77
C ARG A 241 -5.00 5.48 -8.38
N ASN A 242 -6.17 6.14 -8.32
CA ASN A 242 -6.29 7.55 -7.92
C ASN A 242 -6.53 7.71 -6.42
N GLU A 243 -7.07 8.87 -6.04
CA GLU A 243 -7.31 9.27 -4.65
C GLU A 243 -8.12 8.26 -3.85
N ILE A 244 -7.90 8.24 -2.55
CA ILE A 244 -8.75 7.50 -1.60
C ILE A 244 -9.89 8.43 -1.16
N ASP A 245 -11.02 8.33 -1.88
CA ASP A 245 -12.24 9.10 -1.63
C ASP A 245 -13.49 8.26 -1.97
N GLU A 246 -14.64 8.89 -2.15
CA GLU A 246 -15.90 8.21 -2.49
C GLU A 246 -15.98 7.72 -3.95
N SER A 247 -15.02 8.06 -4.80
CA SER A 247 -15.00 7.63 -6.21
C SER A 247 -14.43 6.23 -6.42
N GLN A 248 -13.91 5.59 -5.36
CA GLN A 248 -13.28 4.28 -5.39
C GLN A 248 -14.04 3.24 -4.55
N GLU A 249 -13.80 1.95 -4.78
CA GLU A 249 -14.64 0.85 -4.23
C GLU A 249 -14.20 0.30 -2.87
N LEU A 250 -12.98 0.62 -2.38
CA LEU A 250 -12.41 0.06 -1.15
C LEU A 250 -12.84 0.87 0.09
N TYR A 251 -13.33 0.18 1.12
CA TYR A 251 -13.60 0.83 2.41
C TYR A 251 -12.35 0.79 3.29
N TYR A 252 -11.43 1.73 3.06
CA TYR A 252 -10.12 1.80 3.72
C TYR A 252 -10.16 1.80 5.26
N PRO A 253 -11.11 2.47 5.96
CA PRO A 253 -11.15 2.39 7.41
C PRO A 253 -11.27 0.97 7.96
N ALA A 254 -12.05 0.08 7.31
CA ALA A 254 -12.14 -1.32 7.73
C ALA A 254 -10.87 -2.12 7.42
N ILE A 255 -10.22 -1.83 6.30
CA ILE A 255 -8.94 -2.46 5.90
C ILE A 255 -7.84 -2.07 6.89
N MET A 256 -7.72 -0.77 7.20
CA MET A 256 -6.71 -0.26 8.14
C MET A 256 -6.95 -0.82 9.55
N LYS A 257 -8.21 -0.89 10.00
CA LYS A 257 -8.52 -1.54 11.26
C LYS A 257 -8.08 -3.01 11.27
N ALA A 258 -8.30 -3.75 10.18
CA ALA A 258 -7.85 -5.14 10.09
C ALA A 258 -6.32 -5.24 10.19
N ILE A 259 -5.56 -4.32 9.58
CA ILE A 259 -4.10 -4.25 9.69
C ILE A 259 -3.68 -3.97 11.13
N VAL A 260 -4.26 -2.97 11.79
CA VAL A 260 -3.97 -2.61 13.19
C VAL A 260 -4.26 -3.78 14.14
N ASP A 261 -5.39 -4.47 13.94
CA ASP A 261 -5.81 -5.62 14.77
C ASP A 261 -4.83 -6.82 14.68
N THR A 262 -3.98 -6.90 13.64
CA THR A 262 -2.89 -7.90 13.56
C THR A 262 -1.68 -7.60 14.45
N GLY A 263 -1.63 -6.41 15.05
CA GLY A 263 -0.47 -5.92 15.79
C GLY A 263 0.63 -5.30 14.90
N PHE A 264 0.34 -5.04 13.62
CA PHE A 264 1.28 -4.46 12.66
C PHE A 264 1.92 -3.16 13.16
N LYS A 265 3.25 -3.02 12.99
CA LYS A 265 4.04 -1.85 13.39
C LYS A 265 4.91 -1.28 12.28
N GLY A 266 4.81 -1.83 11.08
CA GLY A 266 5.50 -1.33 9.88
C GLY A 266 4.85 -0.05 9.34
N PHE A 267 5.10 0.23 8.07
CA PHE A 267 4.55 1.40 7.39
C PHE A 267 3.39 1.02 6.46
N VAL A 268 2.43 1.93 6.35
CA VAL A 268 1.43 1.96 5.29
C VAL A 268 1.71 3.18 4.43
N ALA A 269 2.06 2.96 3.16
CA ALA A 269 2.41 4.03 2.24
C ALA A 269 1.26 4.34 1.29
N GLN A 270 0.98 5.62 1.12
CA GLN A 270 0.04 6.11 0.10
C GLN A 270 0.72 6.02 -1.26
N GLU A 271 0.21 5.16 -2.14
CA GLU A 271 0.76 4.92 -3.48
C GLU A 271 -0.29 5.14 -4.58
N PHE A 272 -1.23 6.01 -4.35
CA PHE A 272 -2.14 6.44 -5.40
C PHE A 272 -1.54 7.58 -6.24
N ILE A 273 -2.00 7.70 -7.48
CA ILE A 273 -1.60 8.75 -8.42
C ILE A 273 -2.66 9.86 -8.35
N PRO A 274 -2.34 11.05 -7.81
CA PRO A 274 -3.28 12.15 -7.78
C PRO A 274 -3.84 12.47 -9.18
N SER A 275 -5.15 12.58 -9.30
CA SER A 275 -5.85 12.78 -10.58
C SER A 275 -5.52 14.12 -11.24
N LYS A 276 -5.07 15.09 -10.46
CA LYS A 276 -4.65 16.40 -10.92
C LYS A 276 -3.21 16.69 -10.56
N LYS A 277 -2.55 17.48 -11.40
CA LYS A 277 -1.10 17.77 -11.27
C LYS A 277 -0.79 19.01 -10.43
N GLU A 278 -1.78 19.82 -10.10
CA GLU A 278 -1.60 20.99 -9.24
C GLU A 278 -1.11 20.55 -7.86
N LYS A 279 -0.01 21.14 -7.40
CA LYS A 279 0.66 20.78 -6.14
C LYS A 279 -0.31 20.75 -4.95
N ASP A 280 -1.14 21.77 -4.82
CA ASP A 280 -2.07 21.89 -3.70
C ASP A 280 -3.09 20.74 -3.73
N HIS A 281 -3.61 20.39 -4.91
CA HIS A 281 -4.50 19.24 -5.06
C HIS A 281 -3.80 17.93 -4.68
N GLN A 282 -2.56 17.71 -5.12
CA GLN A 282 -1.80 16.49 -4.77
C GLN A 282 -1.59 16.38 -3.25
N LEU A 283 -1.28 17.48 -2.56
CA LEU A 283 -1.06 17.49 -1.13
C LEU A 283 -2.37 17.37 -0.33
N ASP A 284 -3.46 17.94 -0.83
CA ASP A 284 -4.80 17.78 -0.24
C ASP A 284 -5.27 16.32 -0.36
N ALA A 285 -5.12 15.72 -1.53
CA ALA A 285 -5.41 14.31 -1.77
C ALA A 285 -4.60 13.39 -0.85
N LEU A 286 -3.30 13.65 -0.70
CA LEU A 286 -2.43 12.92 0.24
C LEU A 286 -2.93 13.07 1.68
N THR A 287 -3.27 14.28 2.09
CA THR A 287 -3.79 14.57 3.44
C THR A 287 -5.08 13.80 3.68
N GLN A 288 -5.99 13.80 2.72
CA GLN A 288 -7.25 13.07 2.79
C GLN A 288 -7.04 11.57 2.89
N GLY A 289 -6.20 10.98 2.02
CA GLY A 289 -5.88 9.56 2.04
C GLY A 289 -5.28 9.11 3.37
N VAL A 290 -4.34 9.89 3.92
CA VAL A 290 -3.75 9.63 5.25
C VAL A 290 -4.82 9.66 6.34
N ARG A 291 -5.72 10.65 6.35
CA ARG A 291 -6.78 10.75 7.37
C ARG A 291 -7.81 9.64 7.29
N ILE A 292 -8.20 9.22 6.09
CA ILE A 292 -9.11 8.09 5.88
C ILE A 292 -8.48 6.78 6.38
N CYS A 293 -7.17 6.64 6.22
CA CYS A 293 -6.40 5.49 6.68
C CYS A 293 -5.99 5.56 8.15
N ASP A 294 -6.19 6.66 8.85
CA ASP A 294 -5.82 6.83 10.26
C ASP A 294 -6.95 6.38 11.19
N VAL A 295 -6.89 5.14 11.71
CA VAL A 295 -7.96 4.45 12.47
C VAL A 295 -7.60 4.23 13.94
#